data_64235d25965aaf39317b41ee1db4a666
#
_entry.id   64235d25965aaf39317b41ee1db4a666
#
_cell.length_a   1.000
_cell.length_b   1.000
_cell.length_c   1.000
_cell.angle_alpha   90.00
_cell.angle_beta   90.00
_cell.angle_gamma   90.00
#
_symmetry.space_group_name_H-M   'P 1'
#
loop_
_entity.id
_entity.type
_entity.pdbx_description
1 polymer ?
#
loop_
_entity_poly.entity_id
_entity_poly.type
_entity_poly.pdbx_seq_one_letter_code
_entity_poly.pdbx_strand_id
1 'polypeptide(L)'
;MNIVENTAVQFSIPAKLADALYHNIEKCEYVNATSDVKEMILYWGYEEACAAANIIDEAQPNPSLPKIPSPILKDYDWPGILKPFEHQKDTASFLSIRKRAFCFNEAGTGKTSAAIWAADYLMNKGLISRVLVICPLSIMHSAWQADIFKTAMHRTCGIAHGSAEKRKKVIDEGYDFTIINYDGTHVVFNELVAGKFDLIIVDEANAYKTVNTRRWKTLAKMLTPQTWLWMMTGTPSSQSPIDAFGLARLVSPQRVPKFTTAWRDKVMYQVTRFKWLPKDTHKLEVFNALQPAVRHTKKNCLDLPELTYQTREVPLTPQVVKYYKTLKQQMLIEAAGQQISAVNAASSLQKLLQLSGGAVYSDKHLVIEFDVSPRLNALQEVLDETTNKVVVFVPYLHTIDVVSKYLTKQGVSNEVIQGSVSATGRAAIINRFQKSEDPRVLVIQPQSASHGITLTAADTIVFWSPVMSVETYLQCIGRIERVGQKNAMTVVHLQGSDVERKMYSMLQGKVDSHQKIVDLYMQELEA
;
A
#
# COMPACT_ATOMS: atom_id res chain seq x y z
N MET A 1 -13.57 -5.47 26.74
CA MET A 1 -12.71 -4.39 27.30
C MET A 1 -13.57 -3.16 27.52
N ASN A 2 -13.57 -2.61 28.73
CA ASN A 2 -14.38 -1.46 29.12
C ASN A 2 -13.47 -0.37 29.70
N ILE A 3 -13.75 0.89 29.35
CA ILE A 3 -13.13 2.06 29.99
C ILE A 3 -14.00 2.43 31.17
N VAL A 4 -13.40 2.51 32.38
CA VAL A 4 -14.06 2.82 33.61
C VAL A 4 -13.71 4.25 34.01
N GLU A 5 -14.71 5.15 34.06
CA GLU A 5 -14.62 6.56 34.51
C GLU A 5 -13.46 7.36 33.90
N ASN A 6 -13.03 7.04 32.67
CA ASN A 6 -11.83 7.61 32.02
C ASN A 6 -10.53 7.49 32.83
N THR A 7 -10.50 6.65 33.87
CA THR A 7 -9.33 6.48 34.76
C THR A 7 -8.70 5.11 34.67
N ALA A 8 -9.45 4.08 34.30
CA ALA A 8 -8.98 2.70 34.22
C ALA A 8 -9.53 1.95 33.01
N VAL A 9 -8.85 0.88 32.65
CA VAL A 9 -9.27 -0.08 31.61
C VAL A 9 -9.48 -1.44 32.24
N GLN A 10 -10.68 -2.00 32.07
CA GLN A 10 -11.04 -3.34 32.53
C GLN A 10 -11.12 -4.30 31.35
N PHE A 11 -10.45 -5.46 31.46
CA PHE A 11 -10.37 -6.44 30.38
C PHE A 11 -10.11 -7.84 30.90
N SER A 12 -10.48 -8.84 30.10
CA SER A 12 -10.21 -10.24 30.37
C SER A 12 -9.01 -10.74 29.56
N ILE A 13 -8.13 -11.53 30.19
CA ILE A 13 -6.89 -12.02 29.57
C ILE A 13 -6.52 -13.38 30.17
N PRO A 14 -5.83 -14.29 29.43
CA PRO A 14 -5.35 -15.56 29.95
C PRO A 14 -4.53 -15.42 31.23
N ALA A 15 -4.71 -16.34 32.18
CA ALA A 15 -4.12 -16.28 33.54
C ALA A 15 -2.62 -15.98 33.53
N LYS A 16 -1.84 -16.65 32.67
CA LYS A 16 -0.39 -16.43 32.56
C LYS A 16 -0.02 -14.98 32.21
N LEU A 17 -0.78 -14.34 31.34
CA LEU A 17 -0.55 -12.94 30.97
C LEU A 17 -1.07 -11.99 32.04
N ALA A 18 -2.17 -12.32 32.71
CA ALA A 18 -2.69 -11.59 33.84
C ALA A 18 -1.66 -11.53 34.99
N ASP A 19 -1.03 -12.67 35.29
CA ASP A 19 0.03 -12.74 36.31
C ASP A 19 1.25 -11.89 35.90
N ALA A 20 1.63 -11.93 34.62
CA ALA A 20 2.71 -11.08 34.12
C ALA A 20 2.39 -9.59 34.22
N LEU A 21 1.14 -9.16 33.92
CA LEU A 21 0.69 -7.77 34.09
C LEU A 21 0.74 -7.37 35.56
N TYR A 22 0.16 -8.18 36.44
CA TYR A 22 0.10 -7.92 37.88
C TYR A 22 1.48 -7.73 38.52
N HIS A 23 2.46 -8.58 38.14
CA HIS A 23 3.80 -8.52 38.70
C HIS A 23 4.69 -7.41 38.12
N ASN A 24 4.40 -6.90 36.94
CA ASN A 24 5.24 -5.92 36.25
C ASN A 24 4.64 -4.51 36.20
N ILE A 25 3.38 -4.33 36.57
CA ILE A 25 2.70 -3.03 36.53
C ILE A 25 2.07 -2.74 37.90
N GLU A 26 2.60 -1.78 38.60
CA GLU A 26 2.18 -1.45 39.99
C GLU A 26 0.69 -1.11 40.09
N LYS A 27 0.14 -0.40 39.09
CA LYS A 27 -1.27 0.01 39.03
C LYS A 27 -2.14 -0.90 38.18
N CYS A 28 -1.97 -2.21 38.37
CA CYS A 28 -2.73 -3.26 37.70
C CYS A 28 -3.16 -4.33 38.69
N GLU A 29 -4.47 -4.59 38.80
CA GLU A 29 -5.02 -5.51 39.78
C GLU A 29 -5.99 -6.51 39.18
N TYR A 30 -6.25 -7.59 39.91
CA TYR A 30 -7.29 -8.54 39.61
C TYR A 30 -8.66 -8.03 40.05
N VAL A 31 -9.64 -8.10 39.17
CA VAL A 31 -11.05 -7.94 39.49
C VAL A 31 -11.67 -9.29 39.84
N ASN A 32 -11.35 -10.32 39.06
CA ASN A 32 -11.77 -11.70 39.29
C ASN A 32 -10.67 -12.67 38.84
N ALA A 33 -10.30 -13.59 39.75
CA ALA A 33 -9.15 -14.49 39.55
C ALA A 33 -9.51 -16.00 39.54
N THR A 34 -10.75 -16.37 39.30
CA THR A 34 -11.26 -17.75 39.52
C THR A 34 -11.23 -18.66 38.30
N SER A 35 -10.69 -18.23 37.16
CA SER A 35 -10.71 -19.00 35.91
C SER A 35 -9.36 -18.96 35.16
N ASP A 36 -9.22 -19.80 34.12
CA ASP A 36 -8.09 -19.74 33.17
C ASP A 36 -7.97 -18.38 32.45
N VAL A 37 -9.05 -17.62 32.42
CA VAL A 37 -9.13 -16.24 31.95
C VAL A 37 -9.44 -15.37 33.15
N LYS A 38 -8.54 -14.45 33.46
CA LYS A 38 -8.67 -13.53 34.59
C LYS A 38 -9.15 -12.16 34.12
N GLU A 39 -9.96 -11.53 34.93
CA GLU A 39 -10.40 -10.15 34.71
C GLU A 39 -9.48 -9.19 35.45
N MET A 40 -8.93 -8.22 34.73
CA MET A 40 -7.95 -7.26 35.20
C MET A 40 -8.51 -5.84 35.12
N ILE A 41 -8.07 -5.00 36.04
CA ILE A 41 -8.21 -3.55 35.97
C ILE A 41 -6.83 -2.90 35.94
N LEU A 42 -6.60 -2.01 34.98
CA LEU A 42 -5.35 -1.33 34.74
C LEU A 42 -5.60 0.18 34.83
N TYR A 43 -4.81 0.92 35.60
CA TYR A 43 -4.83 2.38 35.55
C TYR A 43 -4.51 2.85 34.11
N TRP A 44 -5.34 3.72 33.56
CA TRP A 44 -5.21 4.18 32.20
C TRP A 44 -4.25 5.38 32.10
N GLY A 45 -3.00 5.16 32.55
CA GLY A 45 -1.85 6.03 32.35
C GLY A 45 -1.05 5.66 31.11
N TYR A 46 -0.18 6.56 30.67
CA TYR A 46 0.62 6.32 29.45
C TYR A 46 1.66 5.21 29.68
N GLU A 47 2.36 5.23 30.82
CA GLU A 47 3.39 4.25 31.15
C GLU A 47 2.79 2.86 31.34
N GLU A 48 1.66 2.78 32.06
CA GLU A 48 0.95 1.52 32.29
C GLU A 48 0.41 0.94 30.99
N ALA A 49 -0.15 1.78 30.11
CA ALA A 49 -0.62 1.34 28.80
C ALA A 49 0.54 0.82 27.91
N CYS A 50 1.69 1.49 27.92
CA CYS A 50 2.90 1.02 27.21
C CYS A 50 3.40 -0.31 27.77
N ALA A 51 3.51 -0.44 29.10
CA ALA A 51 3.97 -1.66 29.75
C ALA A 51 3.03 -2.84 29.46
N ALA A 52 1.73 -2.64 29.57
CA ALA A 52 0.73 -3.66 29.28
C ALA A 52 0.74 -4.06 27.81
N ALA A 53 0.83 -3.10 26.88
CA ALA A 53 0.94 -3.39 25.46
C ALA A 53 2.19 -4.22 25.14
N ASN A 54 3.35 -3.88 25.70
CA ASN A 54 4.58 -4.63 25.50
C ASN A 54 4.48 -6.07 25.99
N ILE A 55 3.96 -6.30 27.20
CA ILE A 55 3.78 -7.65 27.77
C ILE A 55 2.85 -8.48 26.88
N ILE A 56 1.75 -7.91 26.40
CA ILE A 56 0.79 -8.59 25.53
C ILE A 56 1.41 -8.86 24.14
N ASP A 57 2.12 -7.89 23.58
CA ASP A 57 2.74 -8.00 22.27
C ASP A 57 3.92 -8.99 22.25
N GLU A 58 4.63 -9.22 23.36
CA GLU A 58 5.68 -10.24 23.48
C GLU A 58 5.12 -11.67 23.50
N ALA A 59 3.88 -11.85 23.91
CA ALA A 59 3.21 -13.14 23.87
C ALA A 59 3.04 -13.67 22.43
N GLN A 60 2.67 -14.93 22.31
CA GLN A 60 2.30 -15.49 21.01
C GLN A 60 1.08 -14.72 20.47
N PRO A 61 1.13 -14.19 19.24
CA PRO A 61 0.04 -13.42 18.68
C PRO A 61 -1.27 -14.20 18.65
N ASN A 62 -2.28 -13.61 19.27
CA ASN A 62 -3.63 -14.15 19.31
C ASN A 62 -4.63 -12.98 19.07
N PRO A 63 -5.46 -13.04 18.03
CA PRO A 63 -6.44 -11.99 17.73
C PRO A 63 -7.45 -11.72 18.86
N SER A 64 -7.65 -12.66 19.77
CA SER A 64 -8.56 -12.53 20.92
C SER A 64 -7.95 -11.76 22.11
N LEU A 65 -6.65 -11.47 22.09
CA LEU A 65 -6.04 -10.69 23.17
C LEU A 65 -6.51 -9.24 23.13
N PRO A 66 -6.71 -8.60 24.31
CA PRO A 66 -7.16 -7.22 24.38
C PRO A 66 -6.10 -6.28 23.79
N LYS A 67 -6.56 -5.30 23.02
CA LYS A 67 -5.72 -4.21 22.52
C LYS A 67 -5.81 -3.05 23.49
N ILE A 68 -4.84 -2.91 24.39
CA ILE A 68 -4.83 -1.83 25.38
C ILE A 68 -4.89 -0.47 24.66
N PRO A 69 -5.86 0.39 25.02
CA PRO A 69 -5.99 1.70 24.41
C PRO A 69 -4.97 2.68 25.01
N SER A 70 -4.41 3.54 24.17
CA SER A 70 -3.57 4.64 24.63
C SER A 70 -4.40 5.74 25.27
N PRO A 71 -3.89 6.44 26.29
CA PRO A 71 -4.52 7.65 26.82
C PRO A 71 -4.68 8.80 25.82
N ILE A 72 -4.11 8.71 24.63
CA ILE A 72 -4.40 9.66 23.53
C ILE A 72 -5.90 9.83 23.30
N LEU A 73 -6.70 8.78 23.55
CA LEU A 73 -8.16 8.82 23.35
C LEU A 73 -8.87 9.79 24.32
N LYS A 74 -8.29 10.08 25.49
CA LYS A 74 -8.85 11.00 26.50
C LYS A 74 -8.05 12.29 26.67
N ASP A 75 -6.72 12.25 26.42
CA ASP A 75 -5.80 13.34 26.76
C ASP A 75 -5.44 14.22 25.55
N TYR A 76 -5.96 13.95 24.36
CA TYR A 76 -5.55 14.61 23.13
C TYR A 76 -6.73 15.28 22.40
N ASP A 77 -6.56 16.55 22.04
CA ASP A 77 -7.64 17.38 21.49
C ASP A 77 -7.89 17.20 19.99
N TRP A 78 -7.10 16.35 19.33
CA TRP A 78 -7.19 16.07 17.89
C TRP A 78 -7.16 17.36 17.05
N PRO A 79 -6.04 18.12 17.07
CA PRO A 79 -5.94 19.42 16.40
C PRO A 79 -6.05 19.32 14.90
N GLY A 80 -6.25 20.48 14.26
CA GLY A 80 -6.30 20.61 12.81
C GLY A 80 -7.70 20.76 12.25
N ILE A 81 -7.75 20.83 10.91
CA ILE A 81 -9.00 21.03 10.15
C ILE A 81 -9.77 19.70 10.03
N LEU A 82 -9.03 18.59 9.92
CA LEU A 82 -9.62 17.26 9.83
C LEU A 82 -10.09 16.80 11.20
N LYS A 83 -11.23 16.12 11.22
CA LYS A 83 -11.72 15.42 12.39
C LYS A 83 -11.46 13.93 12.22
N PRO A 84 -10.88 13.24 13.22
CA PRO A 84 -10.56 11.82 13.11
C PRO A 84 -11.81 10.97 13.12
N PHE A 85 -11.85 9.96 12.26
CA PHE A 85 -12.78 8.85 12.37
C PHE A 85 -12.35 7.90 13.51
N GLU A 86 -13.26 7.08 14.03
CA GLU A 86 -12.96 6.18 15.15
C GLU A 86 -11.80 5.23 14.84
N HIS A 87 -11.77 4.63 13.64
CA HIS A 87 -10.65 3.77 13.22
C HIS A 87 -9.29 4.51 13.11
N GLN A 88 -9.31 5.83 12.91
CA GLN A 88 -8.09 6.64 12.92
C GLN A 88 -7.65 6.92 14.36
N LYS A 89 -8.58 7.16 15.27
CA LYS A 89 -8.31 7.25 16.71
C LYS A 89 -7.74 5.93 17.23
N ASP A 90 -8.34 4.80 16.87
CA ASP A 90 -7.83 3.46 17.22
C ASP A 90 -6.41 3.24 16.68
N THR A 91 -6.16 3.66 15.44
CA THR A 91 -4.83 3.55 14.82
C THR A 91 -3.81 4.42 15.54
N ALA A 92 -4.15 5.67 15.86
CA ALA A 92 -3.28 6.58 16.60
C ALA A 92 -3.03 6.07 18.02
N SER A 93 -4.08 5.57 18.68
CA SER A 93 -4.00 4.92 19.98
C SER A 93 -3.04 3.72 19.95
N PHE A 94 -3.15 2.85 18.95
CA PHE A 94 -2.28 1.70 18.79
C PHE A 94 -0.82 2.10 18.61
N LEU A 95 -0.54 3.08 17.73
CA LEU A 95 0.80 3.52 17.40
C LEU A 95 1.49 4.25 18.55
N SER A 96 0.76 5.12 19.25
CA SER A 96 1.34 6.01 20.28
C SER A 96 1.91 5.31 21.51
N ILE A 97 1.59 4.04 21.73
CA ILE A 97 2.13 3.23 22.85
C ILE A 97 3.09 2.12 22.38
N ARG A 98 3.52 2.13 21.12
CA ARG A 98 4.40 1.10 20.53
C ARG A 98 5.59 1.72 19.82
N LYS A 99 6.78 1.48 20.35
CA LYS A 99 8.01 1.98 19.70
C LYS A 99 8.20 1.40 18.30
N ARG A 100 7.81 0.15 18.09
CA ARG A 100 7.90 -0.50 16.78
C ARG A 100 6.60 -1.18 16.45
N ALA A 101 5.98 -0.80 15.34
CA ALA A 101 4.67 -1.30 14.95
C ALA A 101 4.45 -1.25 13.44
N PHE A 102 3.47 -2.04 13.01
CA PHE A 102 2.92 -1.99 11.67
C PHE A 102 1.54 -1.32 11.65
N CYS A 103 1.27 -0.54 10.61
CA CYS A 103 -0.06 -0.07 10.27
C CYS A 103 -0.45 -0.62 8.89
N PHE A 104 -1.31 -1.63 8.88
CA PHE A 104 -1.78 -2.32 7.68
C PHE A 104 -3.19 -1.89 7.24
N ASN A 105 -3.60 -0.70 7.64
CA ASN A 105 -4.88 -0.15 7.21
C ASN A 105 -4.92 -0.01 5.69
N GLU A 106 -6.05 -0.32 5.09
CA GLU A 106 -6.23 -0.25 3.64
C GLU A 106 -6.02 1.17 3.09
N ALA A 107 -5.71 1.27 1.80
CA ALA A 107 -5.56 2.57 1.14
C ALA A 107 -6.87 3.38 1.24
N GLY A 108 -6.78 4.68 1.54
CA GLY A 108 -7.96 5.55 1.66
C GLY A 108 -8.58 5.62 3.06
N THR A 109 -8.10 4.86 4.05
CA THR A 109 -8.58 4.92 5.45
C THR A 109 -7.94 6.06 6.28
N GLY A 110 -7.05 6.86 5.70
CA GLY A 110 -6.41 7.99 6.41
C GLY A 110 -5.28 7.59 7.36
N LYS A 111 -4.48 6.58 6.99
CA LYS A 111 -3.28 6.14 7.74
C LYS A 111 -2.33 7.30 8.08
N THR A 112 -2.09 8.17 7.10
CA THR A 112 -1.19 9.32 7.22
C THR A 112 -1.60 10.23 8.37
N SER A 113 -2.87 10.65 8.39
CA SER A 113 -3.40 11.52 9.44
C SER A 113 -3.34 10.85 10.83
N ALA A 114 -3.68 9.55 10.92
CA ALA A 114 -3.59 8.81 12.17
C ALA A 114 -2.15 8.75 12.73
N ALA A 115 -1.16 8.52 11.86
CA ALA A 115 0.25 8.52 12.23
C ALA A 115 0.75 9.92 12.64
N ILE A 116 0.28 10.98 11.97
CA ILE A 116 0.62 12.37 12.34
C ILE A 116 0.06 12.71 13.72
N TRP A 117 -1.21 12.42 14.01
CA TRP A 117 -1.80 12.66 15.34
C TRP A 117 -1.09 11.86 16.43
N ALA A 118 -0.75 10.60 16.18
CA ALA A 118 0.03 9.80 17.14
C ALA A 118 1.41 10.43 17.43
N ALA A 119 2.11 10.89 16.38
CA ALA A 119 3.41 11.53 16.52
C ALA A 119 3.30 12.88 17.25
N ASP A 120 2.30 13.71 16.92
CA ASP A 120 2.04 14.98 17.58
C ASP A 120 1.72 14.80 19.08
N TYR A 121 0.92 13.79 19.41
CA TYR A 121 0.65 13.42 20.81
C TYR A 121 1.95 13.06 21.57
N LEU A 122 2.83 12.27 20.96
CA LEU A 122 4.11 11.91 21.56
C LEU A 122 5.03 13.14 21.72
N MET A 123 5.02 14.06 20.77
CA MET A 123 5.74 15.33 20.88
C MET A 123 5.18 16.21 22.00
N ASN A 124 3.86 16.31 22.14
CA ASN A 124 3.21 17.07 23.23
C ASN A 124 3.54 16.49 24.62
N LYS A 125 3.77 15.18 24.69
CA LYS A 125 4.25 14.50 25.90
C LYS A 125 5.77 14.61 26.12
N GLY A 126 6.52 15.21 25.21
CA GLY A 126 7.99 15.31 25.27
C GLY A 126 8.74 13.99 25.09
N LEU A 127 8.07 12.96 24.56
CA LEU A 127 8.64 11.61 24.35
C LEU A 127 9.46 11.50 23.08
N ILE A 128 9.13 12.32 22.09
CA ILE A 128 9.86 12.48 20.83
C ILE A 128 9.95 13.97 20.48
N SER A 129 10.95 14.35 19.72
CA SER A 129 11.17 15.72 19.25
C SER A 129 11.12 15.82 17.74
N ARG A 130 11.68 14.83 17.03
CA ARG A 130 11.83 14.87 15.57
C ARG A 130 11.37 13.58 14.90
N VAL A 131 10.62 13.75 13.82
CA VAL A 131 10.09 12.65 13.00
C VAL A 131 10.72 12.67 11.61
N LEU A 132 11.25 11.53 11.17
CA LEU A 132 11.64 11.30 9.79
C LEU A 132 10.54 10.51 9.07
N VAL A 133 9.98 11.08 8.02
CA VAL A 133 9.02 10.41 7.15
C VAL A 133 9.73 9.96 5.87
N ILE A 134 9.76 8.66 5.64
CA ILE A 134 10.33 8.06 4.43
C ILE A 134 9.17 7.55 3.57
N CYS A 135 8.97 8.13 2.39
CA CYS A 135 7.82 7.84 1.55
C CYS A 135 8.17 7.90 0.05
N PRO A 136 7.28 7.46 -0.85
CA PRO A 136 7.44 7.69 -2.28
C PRO A 136 7.55 9.18 -2.63
N LEU A 137 8.38 9.50 -3.62
CA LEU A 137 8.62 10.88 -4.08
C LEU A 137 7.31 11.62 -4.42
N SER A 138 6.37 10.93 -5.03
CA SER A 138 5.10 11.50 -5.52
C SER A 138 4.16 12.00 -4.43
N ILE A 139 4.31 11.51 -3.17
CA ILE A 139 3.40 11.85 -2.07
C ILE A 139 4.01 12.78 -1.02
N MET A 140 5.26 13.18 -1.18
CA MET A 140 5.94 14.05 -0.22
C MET A 140 5.18 15.37 0.00
N HIS A 141 4.78 16.03 -1.08
CA HIS A 141 4.01 17.29 -1.05
C HIS A 141 2.50 17.06 -0.95
N SER A 142 1.95 16.19 -1.82
CA SER A 142 0.51 16.05 -2.02
C SER A 142 -0.23 15.32 -0.90
N ALA A 143 0.48 14.47 -0.16
CA ALA A 143 -0.09 13.76 0.98
C ALA A 143 0.57 14.22 2.29
N TRP A 144 1.85 13.90 2.51
CA TRP A 144 2.47 14.13 3.81
C TRP A 144 2.51 15.60 4.23
N GLN A 145 3.07 16.50 3.41
CA GLN A 145 3.12 17.93 3.75
C GLN A 145 1.70 18.52 3.89
N ALA A 146 0.81 18.18 2.95
CA ALA A 146 -0.57 18.66 2.98
C ALA A 146 -1.35 18.11 4.19
N ASP A 147 -1.15 16.85 4.56
CA ASP A 147 -1.85 16.25 5.69
C ASP A 147 -1.27 16.72 7.04
N ILE A 148 0.04 16.95 7.17
CA ILE A 148 0.62 17.59 8.35
C ILE A 148 -0.03 18.96 8.58
N PHE A 149 -0.16 19.77 7.54
CA PHE A 149 -0.85 21.07 7.64
C PHE A 149 -2.32 20.93 8.06
N LYS A 150 -3.03 19.91 7.57
CA LYS A 150 -4.45 19.72 7.90
C LYS A 150 -4.69 19.10 9.27
N THR A 151 -3.76 18.30 9.78
CA THR A 151 -3.92 17.53 11.03
C THR A 151 -3.18 18.16 12.22
N ALA A 152 -2.01 18.76 11.98
CA ALA A 152 -1.15 19.35 13.02
C ALA A 152 -0.46 20.62 12.50
N MET A 153 -1.26 21.63 12.11
CA MET A 153 -0.77 22.86 11.47
C MET A 153 0.23 23.67 12.31
N HIS A 154 0.29 23.43 13.58
CA HIS A 154 1.27 24.04 14.51
C HIS A 154 2.65 23.39 14.42
N ARG A 155 2.79 22.25 13.72
CA ARG A 155 4.08 21.58 13.54
C ARG A 155 4.79 22.06 12.28
N THR A 156 6.09 22.17 12.39
CA THR A 156 6.95 22.53 11.25
C THR A 156 7.27 21.31 10.38
N CYS A 157 7.36 21.53 9.06
CA CYS A 157 7.58 20.44 8.11
C CYS A 157 8.55 20.87 7.00
N GLY A 158 9.61 20.08 6.77
CA GLY A 158 10.57 20.25 5.72
C GLY A 158 10.65 19.06 4.75
N ILE A 159 10.79 19.34 3.43
CA ILE A 159 10.93 18.31 2.40
C ILE A 159 12.38 18.25 1.92
N ALA A 160 13.09 17.19 2.29
CA ALA A 160 14.46 16.92 1.91
C ALA A 160 14.53 16.29 0.50
N HIS A 161 14.47 17.14 -0.54
CA HIS A 161 14.50 16.73 -1.95
C HIS A 161 15.49 17.55 -2.77
N GLY A 162 15.96 17.00 -3.90
CA GLY A 162 16.93 17.63 -4.81
C GLY A 162 18.37 17.17 -4.57
N SER A 163 19.37 18.07 -4.69
CA SER A 163 20.77 17.75 -4.48
C SER A 163 21.07 17.39 -3.02
N ALA A 164 22.23 16.77 -2.78
CA ALA A 164 22.68 16.42 -1.42
C ALA A 164 22.71 17.65 -0.49
N GLU A 165 23.21 18.79 -0.99
CA GLU A 165 23.31 20.03 -0.23
C GLU A 165 21.93 20.58 0.17
N LYS A 166 20.97 20.56 -0.76
CA LYS A 166 19.58 20.98 -0.48
C LYS A 166 18.94 20.09 0.58
N ARG A 167 19.14 18.77 0.48
CA ARG A 167 18.62 17.80 1.47
C ARG A 167 19.26 18.02 2.84
N LYS A 168 20.58 18.19 2.88
CA LYS A 168 21.31 18.48 4.11
C LYS A 168 20.79 19.74 4.78
N LYS A 169 20.64 20.84 4.04
CA LYS A 169 20.11 22.08 4.57
C LYS A 169 18.75 21.87 5.27
N VAL A 170 17.82 21.14 4.65
CA VAL A 170 16.51 20.84 5.24
C VAL A 170 16.62 20.00 6.51
N ILE A 171 17.55 19.03 6.56
CA ILE A 171 17.77 18.21 7.74
C ILE A 171 18.34 19.05 8.90
N ASP A 172 19.28 19.96 8.59
CA ASP A 172 19.96 20.83 9.55
C ASP A 172 19.02 21.94 10.10
N GLU A 173 17.96 22.33 9.37
CA GLU A 173 16.94 23.30 9.82
C GLU A 173 16.11 22.80 11.02
N GLY A 174 16.09 21.51 11.33
CA GLY A 174 15.55 20.99 12.58
C GLY A 174 14.02 20.96 12.66
N TYR A 175 13.33 20.79 11.53
CA TYR A 175 11.86 20.65 11.50
C TYR A 175 11.34 19.51 12.39
N ASP A 176 10.13 19.67 12.92
CA ASP A 176 9.41 18.61 13.64
C ASP A 176 9.23 17.38 12.75
N PHE A 177 8.82 17.59 11.49
CA PHE A 177 8.70 16.54 10.47
C PHE A 177 9.65 16.81 9.31
N THR A 178 10.57 15.89 9.05
CA THR A 178 11.41 15.90 7.84
C THR A 178 10.97 14.79 6.92
N ILE A 179 10.57 15.13 5.69
CA ILE A 179 10.06 14.19 4.69
C ILE A 179 11.13 13.93 3.64
N ILE A 180 11.44 12.66 3.36
CA ILE A 180 12.44 12.25 2.37
C ILE A 180 11.94 11.07 1.55
N ASN A 181 12.35 10.98 0.28
CA ASN A 181 12.07 9.79 -0.53
C ASN A 181 13.06 8.64 -0.25
N TYR A 182 12.66 7.39 -0.55
CA TYR A 182 13.45 6.19 -0.27
C TYR A 182 14.90 6.29 -0.73
N ASP A 183 15.14 6.68 -1.99
CA ASP A 183 16.47 6.75 -2.57
C ASP A 183 17.26 7.98 -2.10
N GLY A 184 16.58 8.96 -1.50
CA GLY A 184 17.24 10.09 -0.84
C GLY A 184 17.96 9.71 0.44
N THR A 185 17.50 8.68 1.15
CA THR A 185 18.02 8.32 2.47
C THR A 185 19.50 7.93 2.45
N HIS A 186 19.97 7.25 1.40
CA HIS A 186 21.38 6.88 1.30
C HIS A 186 22.28 8.03 0.84
N VAL A 187 21.72 9.05 0.17
CA VAL A 187 22.48 10.22 -0.31
C VAL A 187 22.94 11.10 0.85
N VAL A 188 22.09 11.19 1.88
CA VAL A 188 22.33 12.03 3.07
C VAL A 188 22.29 11.19 4.36
N PHE A 189 22.86 9.99 4.30
CA PHE A 189 22.81 9.03 5.42
C PHE A 189 23.47 9.59 6.70
N ASN A 190 24.63 10.21 6.59
CA ASN A 190 25.35 10.74 7.75
C ASN A 190 24.57 11.89 8.41
N GLU A 191 23.97 12.75 7.61
CA GLU A 191 23.15 13.86 8.07
C GLU A 191 21.87 13.34 8.75
N LEU A 192 21.24 12.29 8.23
CA LEU A 192 20.08 11.68 8.87
C LEU A 192 20.42 11.05 10.22
N VAL A 193 21.58 10.40 10.34
CA VAL A 193 22.06 9.85 11.62
C VAL A 193 22.39 10.99 12.61
N ALA A 194 23.08 12.04 12.14
CA ALA A 194 23.39 13.21 12.95
C ALA A 194 22.16 14.00 13.38
N GLY A 195 21.10 13.97 12.59
CA GLY A 195 19.83 14.65 12.82
C GLY A 195 19.02 14.11 14.00
N LYS A 196 19.40 12.96 14.58
CA LYS A 196 18.79 12.36 15.79
C LYS A 196 17.26 12.30 15.75
N PHE A 197 16.71 11.64 14.72
CA PHE A 197 15.27 11.42 14.62
C PHE A 197 14.83 10.36 15.62
N ASP A 198 13.86 10.72 16.48
CA ASP A 198 13.33 9.82 17.51
C ASP A 198 12.35 8.81 16.90
N LEU A 199 11.56 9.24 15.92
CA LEU A 199 10.58 8.41 15.21
C LEU A 199 10.88 8.40 13.70
N ILE A 200 10.91 7.21 13.12
CA ILE A 200 10.94 7.00 11.67
C ILE A 200 9.60 6.39 11.24
N ILE A 201 8.90 7.06 10.34
CA ILE A 201 7.68 6.56 9.70
C ILE A 201 8.01 6.18 8.27
N VAL A 202 7.75 4.93 7.89
CA VAL A 202 7.95 4.44 6.53
C VAL A 202 6.58 4.21 5.90
N ASP A 203 6.20 5.05 4.95
CA ASP A 203 4.97 4.86 4.19
C ASP A 203 5.21 4.00 2.93
N GLU A 204 4.23 3.23 2.51
CA GLU A 204 4.33 2.18 1.48
C GLU A 204 5.54 1.24 1.76
N ALA A 205 5.53 0.67 2.97
CA ALA A 205 6.63 -0.11 3.53
C ALA A 205 7.05 -1.34 2.69
N ASN A 206 6.23 -1.78 1.73
CA ASN A 206 6.57 -2.82 0.76
C ASN A 206 7.88 -2.56 0.00
N ALA A 207 8.32 -1.30 -0.10
CA ALA A 207 9.63 -0.93 -0.64
C ALA A 207 10.81 -1.54 0.14
N TYR A 208 10.57 -2.02 1.36
CA TYR A 208 11.57 -2.59 2.28
C TYR A 208 11.46 -4.11 2.47
N LYS A 209 10.67 -4.81 1.67
CA LYS A 209 10.47 -6.27 1.76
C LYS A 209 11.74 -7.09 1.54
N THR A 210 12.74 -6.56 0.85
CA THR A 210 13.97 -7.26 0.47
C THR A 210 15.18 -6.73 1.24
N VAL A 211 15.75 -7.55 2.13
CA VAL A 211 16.86 -7.20 3.03
C VAL A 211 18.18 -6.84 2.34
N ASN A 212 18.41 -7.31 1.11
CA ASN A 212 19.66 -7.06 0.39
C ASN A 212 19.69 -5.72 -0.35
N THR A 213 18.58 -4.99 -0.40
CA THR A 213 18.52 -3.69 -1.07
C THR A 213 19.28 -2.61 -0.31
N ARG A 214 19.81 -1.63 -1.03
CA ARG A 214 20.51 -0.48 -0.45
C ARG A 214 19.62 0.28 0.54
N ARG A 215 18.36 0.54 0.17
CA ARG A 215 17.38 1.23 1.02
C ARG A 215 17.13 0.51 2.35
N TRP A 216 16.97 -0.83 2.32
CA TRP A 216 16.79 -1.62 3.53
C TRP A 216 18.00 -1.53 4.46
N LYS A 217 19.22 -1.71 3.90
CA LYS A 217 20.46 -1.62 4.66
C LYS A 217 20.69 -0.23 5.26
N THR A 218 20.31 0.82 4.53
CA THR A 218 20.38 2.20 5.02
C THR A 218 19.47 2.40 6.22
N LEU A 219 18.19 2.02 6.11
CA LEU A 219 17.25 2.14 7.22
C LEU A 219 17.69 1.31 8.42
N ALA A 220 18.09 0.05 8.23
CA ALA A 220 18.52 -0.82 9.31
C ALA A 220 19.71 -0.23 10.12
N LYS A 221 20.64 0.48 9.46
CA LYS A 221 21.76 1.17 10.12
C LYS A 221 21.36 2.43 10.89
N MET A 222 20.22 3.03 10.57
CA MET A 222 19.69 4.20 11.28
C MET A 222 18.96 3.82 12.57
N LEU A 223 18.51 2.56 12.69
CA LEU A 223 17.73 2.11 13.82
C LEU A 223 18.60 1.79 15.03
N THR A 224 18.24 2.36 16.17
CA THR A 224 18.77 2.05 17.50
C THR A 224 17.66 1.43 18.37
N PRO A 225 17.94 0.87 19.55
CA PRO A 225 16.91 0.41 20.48
C PRO A 225 15.94 1.52 20.92
N GLN A 226 16.37 2.79 20.89
CA GLN A 226 15.57 3.95 21.27
C GLN A 226 14.71 4.47 20.12
N THR A 227 15.11 4.23 18.87
CA THR A 227 14.42 4.73 17.68
C THR A 227 13.05 4.08 17.54
N TRP A 228 11.98 4.89 17.45
CA TRP A 228 10.64 4.45 17.10
C TRP A 228 10.58 4.17 15.60
N LEU A 229 9.86 3.12 15.22
CA LEU A 229 9.68 2.78 13.80
C LEU A 229 8.26 2.34 13.53
N TRP A 230 7.53 3.09 12.73
CA TRP A 230 6.20 2.70 12.25
C TRP A 230 6.27 2.43 10.75
N MET A 231 5.92 1.20 10.35
CA MET A 231 5.89 0.79 8.95
C MET A 231 4.46 0.66 8.47
N MET A 232 4.07 1.47 7.48
CA MET A 232 2.70 1.59 7.00
C MET A 232 2.58 1.05 5.58
N THR A 233 1.61 0.16 5.34
CA THR A 233 1.24 -0.33 4.00
C THR A 233 -0.15 -0.97 4.04
N GLY A 234 -0.93 -0.83 2.97
CA GLY A 234 -2.22 -1.53 2.83
C GLY A 234 -2.08 -3.01 2.46
N THR A 235 -0.90 -3.43 1.97
CA THR A 235 -0.68 -4.77 1.37
C THR A 235 0.66 -5.38 1.81
N PRO A 236 0.80 -5.83 3.07
CA PRO A 236 2.09 -6.19 3.68
C PRO A 236 2.77 -7.43 3.08
N SER A 237 2.07 -8.27 2.36
CA SER A 237 2.59 -9.52 1.76
C SER A 237 1.88 -9.78 0.44
N SER A 238 1.96 -8.80 -0.48
CA SER A 238 1.14 -8.76 -1.70
C SER A 238 1.54 -9.79 -2.77
N GLN A 239 2.77 -10.29 -2.74
CA GLN A 239 3.28 -11.18 -3.77
C GLN A 239 3.70 -12.55 -3.25
N SER A 240 4.32 -12.62 -2.06
CA SER A 240 4.84 -13.87 -1.51
C SER A 240 4.90 -13.83 0.03
N PRO A 241 4.76 -14.98 0.72
CA PRO A 241 5.04 -15.08 2.15
C PRO A 241 6.48 -14.64 2.53
N ILE A 242 7.42 -14.72 1.57
CA ILE A 242 8.81 -14.28 1.75
C ILE A 242 8.89 -12.76 1.97
N ASP A 243 7.99 -11.97 1.38
CA ASP A 243 7.97 -10.51 1.46
C ASP A 243 7.85 -9.99 2.91
N ALA A 244 7.23 -10.76 3.80
CA ALA A 244 7.11 -10.43 5.22
C ALA A 244 8.47 -10.35 5.94
N PHE A 245 9.48 -11.09 5.48
CA PHE A 245 10.77 -11.20 6.16
C PHE A 245 11.48 -9.86 6.32
N GLY A 246 11.62 -9.10 5.23
CA GLY A 246 12.32 -7.81 5.25
C GLY A 246 11.67 -6.81 6.19
N LEU A 247 10.35 -6.79 6.25
CA LEU A 247 9.56 -5.92 7.13
C LEU A 247 9.71 -6.36 8.60
N ALA A 248 9.53 -7.63 8.88
CA ALA A 248 9.65 -8.19 10.22
C ALA A 248 11.07 -8.02 10.80
N ARG A 249 12.11 -8.15 9.98
CA ARG A 249 13.51 -7.91 10.41
C ARG A 249 13.76 -6.50 10.92
N LEU A 250 12.98 -5.51 10.51
CA LEU A 250 13.11 -4.11 10.96
C LEU A 250 12.26 -3.82 12.20
N VAL A 251 11.05 -4.36 12.30
CA VAL A 251 10.09 -4.07 13.37
C VAL A 251 10.17 -5.09 14.50
N SER A 252 10.11 -6.36 14.19
CA SER A 252 10.01 -7.50 15.14
C SER A 252 11.05 -8.59 14.83
N PRO A 253 12.37 -8.28 14.86
CA PRO A 253 13.41 -9.20 14.46
C PRO A 253 13.45 -10.52 15.24
N GLN A 254 12.92 -10.55 16.47
CA GLN A 254 12.81 -11.74 17.31
C GLN A 254 11.76 -12.75 16.82
N ARG A 255 10.82 -12.34 15.96
CA ARG A 255 9.74 -13.18 15.44
C ARG A 255 10.12 -13.95 14.16
N VAL A 256 11.26 -13.62 13.57
CA VAL A 256 11.74 -14.27 12.33
C VAL A 256 13.18 -14.75 12.48
N PRO A 257 13.57 -15.80 11.76
CA PRO A 257 14.94 -16.29 11.80
C PRO A 257 15.93 -15.24 11.31
N LYS A 258 17.22 -15.44 11.63
CA LYS A 258 18.29 -14.51 11.23
C LYS A 258 18.47 -14.41 9.72
N PHE A 259 18.28 -15.51 8.98
CA PHE A 259 18.55 -15.63 7.55
C PHE A 259 17.27 -15.80 6.73
N THR A 260 17.22 -15.18 5.56
CA THR A 260 16.11 -15.28 4.61
C THR A 260 15.86 -16.73 4.14
N THR A 261 16.91 -17.53 4.01
CA THR A 261 16.81 -18.94 3.63
C THR A 261 15.98 -19.72 4.66
N ALA A 262 16.29 -19.56 5.95
CA ALA A 262 15.55 -20.22 7.02
C ALA A 262 14.08 -19.74 7.09
N TRP A 263 13.81 -18.46 6.81
CA TRP A 263 12.44 -17.96 6.69
C TRP A 263 11.72 -18.57 5.50
N ARG A 264 12.37 -18.62 4.32
CA ARG A 264 11.79 -19.26 3.14
C ARG A 264 11.42 -20.70 3.45
N ASP A 265 12.33 -21.48 4.05
CA ASP A 265 12.10 -22.88 4.37
C ASP A 265 11.01 -23.09 5.45
N LYS A 266 10.76 -22.06 6.28
CA LYS A 266 9.66 -22.04 7.24
C LYS A 266 8.30 -21.87 6.57
N VAL A 267 8.18 -20.95 5.59
CA VAL A 267 6.90 -20.55 4.97
C VAL A 267 6.64 -21.18 3.60
N MET A 268 7.65 -21.78 2.98
CA MET A 268 7.59 -22.37 1.64
C MET A 268 8.14 -23.79 1.66
N TYR A 269 7.75 -24.62 0.69
CA TYR A 269 8.39 -25.89 0.39
C TYR A 269 8.84 -25.94 -1.06
N GLN A 270 9.93 -26.65 -1.32
CA GLN A 270 10.51 -26.77 -2.64
C GLN A 270 9.87 -27.95 -3.39
N VAL A 271 9.31 -27.67 -4.58
CA VAL A 271 8.73 -28.69 -5.46
C VAL A 271 9.77 -29.16 -6.50
N THR A 272 10.51 -28.20 -7.06
CA THR A 272 11.64 -28.47 -7.96
C THR A 272 12.80 -27.54 -7.60
N ARG A 273 13.98 -27.72 -8.20
CA ARG A 273 15.14 -26.86 -7.96
C ARG A 273 14.81 -25.36 -8.04
N PHE A 274 13.80 -24.97 -8.82
CA PHE A 274 13.44 -23.55 -9.07
C PHE A 274 12.00 -23.22 -8.64
N LYS A 275 11.18 -24.20 -8.27
CA LYS A 275 9.77 -23.99 -7.92
C LYS A 275 9.55 -24.19 -6.42
N TRP A 276 9.04 -23.11 -5.77
CA TRP A 276 8.67 -23.10 -4.36
C TRP A 276 7.19 -22.78 -4.23
N LEU A 277 6.49 -23.48 -3.35
CA LEU A 277 5.09 -23.24 -3.03
C LEU A 277 4.93 -22.86 -1.55
N PRO A 278 3.94 -22.01 -1.22
CA PRO A 278 3.60 -21.71 0.16
C PRO A 278 3.16 -22.98 0.90
N LYS A 279 3.61 -23.16 2.15
CA LYS A 279 3.09 -24.17 3.05
C LYS A 279 1.70 -23.78 3.55
N ASP A 280 0.88 -24.73 3.98
CA ASP A 280 -0.46 -24.44 4.53
C ASP A 280 -0.40 -23.52 5.76
N THR A 281 0.67 -23.61 6.53
CA THR A 281 0.92 -22.79 7.73
C THR A 281 1.41 -21.38 7.43
N HIS A 282 1.73 -21.05 6.16
CA HIS A 282 2.38 -19.78 5.81
C HIS A 282 1.60 -18.54 6.28
N LYS A 283 0.26 -18.58 6.26
CA LYS A 283 -0.58 -17.44 6.68
C LYS A 283 -0.40 -17.12 8.15
N LEU A 284 -0.36 -18.16 8.99
CA LEU A 284 -0.13 -18.02 10.43
C LEU A 284 1.29 -17.52 10.73
N GLU A 285 2.28 -18.05 10.02
CA GLU A 285 3.68 -17.64 10.19
C GLU A 285 3.89 -16.18 9.78
N VAL A 286 3.31 -15.74 8.66
CA VAL A 286 3.34 -14.36 8.22
C VAL A 286 2.61 -13.45 9.20
N PHE A 287 1.41 -13.86 9.68
CA PHE A 287 0.68 -13.11 10.70
C PHE A 287 1.51 -12.92 11.97
N ASN A 288 2.15 -13.98 12.46
CA ASN A 288 2.99 -13.93 13.67
C ASN A 288 4.23 -13.04 13.47
N ALA A 289 4.86 -13.10 12.29
CA ALA A 289 6.05 -12.32 11.97
C ALA A 289 5.76 -10.82 11.90
N LEU A 290 4.57 -10.44 11.40
CA LEU A 290 4.15 -9.05 11.18
C LEU A 290 3.34 -8.48 12.36
N GLN A 291 3.73 -8.81 13.59
CA GLN A 291 3.18 -8.22 14.80
C GLN A 291 4.24 -7.39 15.55
N PRO A 292 3.83 -6.37 16.33
CA PRO A 292 2.46 -5.88 16.52
C PRO A 292 1.93 -5.08 15.34
N ALA A 293 0.66 -5.27 15.00
CA ALA A 293 0.04 -4.63 13.85
C ALA A 293 -1.40 -4.17 14.13
N VAL A 294 -1.75 -3.00 13.57
CA VAL A 294 -3.15 -2.55 13.46
C VAL A 294 -3.62 -2.67 12.02
N ARG A 295 -4.85 -3.14 11.82
CA ARG A 295 -5.47 -3.25 10.51
C ARG A 295 -6.94 -2.87 10.55
N HIS A 296 -7.30 -1.91 9.72
CA HIS A 296 -8.67 -1.56 9.41
C HIS A 296 -8.91 -1.69 7.91
N THR A 297 -10.02 -2.33 7.54
CA THR A 297 -10.45 -2.45 6.15
C THR A 297 -11.46 -1.34 5.85
N LYS A 298 -11.56 -0.89 4.61
CA LYS A 298 -12.55 0.10 4.19
C LYS A 298 -13.97 -0.36 4.55
N LYS A 299 -14.28 -1.63 4.28
CA LYS A 299 -15.59 -2.22 4.55
C LYS A 299 -16.01 -2.12 6.02
N ASN A 300 -15.05 -2.17 6.94
CA ASN A 300 -15.34 -2.17 8.38
C ASN A 300 -15.37 -0.77 9.00
N CYS A 301 -14.83 0.24 8.33
CA CYS A 301 -14.62 1.55 8.94
C CYS A 301 -15.08 2.76 8.13
N LEU A 302 -15.52 2.56 6.89
CA LEU A 302 -16.01 3.61 6.02
C LEU A 302 -17.38 3.22 5.43
N ASP A 303 -18.31 4.15 5.50
CA ASP A 303 -19.57 4.05 4.77
C ASP A 303 -19.34 4.62 3.36
N LEU A 304 -18.95 3.74 2.44
CA LEU A 304 -18.71 4.10 1.05
C LEU A 304 -19.87 3.57 0.17
N PRO A 305 -20.23 4.31 -0.89
CA PRO A 305 -21.16 3.79 -1.89
C PRO A 305 -20.67 2.48 -2.50
N GLU A 306 -21.61 1.71 -3.04
CA GLU A 306 -21.33 0.40 -3.62
C GLU A 306 -20.29 0.48 -4.74
N LEU A 307 -19.40 -0.51 -4.78
CA LEU A 307 -18.42 -0.71 -5.84
C LEU A 307 -18.77 -1.96 -6.65
N THR A 308 -19.10 -1.78 -7.91
CA THR A 308 -19.45 -2.85 -8.85
C THR A 308 -18.35 -3.09 -9.88
N TYR A 309 -18.29 -4.31 -10.40
CA TYR A 309 -17.34 -4.70 -11.44
C TYR A 309 -18.08 -5.13 -12.69
N GLN A 310 -17.69 -4.56 -13.82
CA GLN A 310 -18.25 -4.89 -15.13
C GLN A 310 -17.12 -5.34 -16.05
N THR A 311 -17.44 -6.24 -16.98
CA THR A 311 -16.54 -6.70 -18.01
C THR A 311 -17.13 -6.36 -19.37
N ARG A 312 -16.29 -5.80 -20.25
CA ARG A 312 -16.60 -5.57 -21.67
C ARG A 312 -15.73 -6.47 -22.53
N GLU A 313 -16.38 -7.39 -23.21
CA GLU A 313 -15.71 -8.24 -24.20
C GLU A 313 -15.39 -7.44 -25.45
N VAL A 314 -14.12 -7.38 -25.81
CA VAL A 314 -13.63 -6.63 -26.96
C VAL A 314 -13.01 -7.62 -27.94
N PRO A 315 -13.63 -7.86 -29.09
CA PRO A 315 -13.09 -8.80 -30.06
C PRO A 315 -11.71 -8.32 -30.56
N LEU A 316 -10.74 -9.25 -30.58
CA LEU A 316 -9.45 -8.98 -31.21
C LEU A 316 -9.60 -8.90 -32.72
N THR A 317 -8.96 -7.91 -33.35
CA THR A 317 -8.96 -7.82 -34.80
C THR A 317 -8.20 -8.99 -35.46
N PRO A 318 -8.49 -9.38 -36.71
CA PRO A 318 -7.80 -10.47 -37.38
C PRO A 318 -6.27 -10.29 -37.41
N GLN A 319 -5.81 -9.04 -37.51
CA GLN A 319 -4.40 -8.70 -37.43
C GLN A 319 -3.82 -9.09 -36.06
N VAL A 320 -4.44 -8.64 -34.98
CA VAL A 320 -4.01 -8.95 -33.61
C VAL A 320 -4.02 -10.47 -33.37
N VAL A 321 -5.08 -11.18 -33.80
CA VAL A 321 -5.17 -12.64 -33.67
C VAL A 321 -4.01 -13.34 -34.36
N LYS A 322 -3.65 -12.91 -35.56
CA LYS A 322 -2.52 -13.49 -36.30
C LYS A 322 -1.20 -13.32 -35.55
N TYR A 323 -0.89 -12.10 -35.11
CA TYR A 323 0.34 -11.82 -34.36
C TYR A 323 0.36 -12.51 -33.00
N TYR A 324 -0.79 -12.59 -32.33
CA TYR A 324 -0.96 -13.28 -31.05
C TYR A 324 -0.60 -14.77 -31.18
N LYS A 325 -1.10 -15.46 -32.23
CA LYS A 325 -0.76 -16.85 -32.51
C LYS A 325 0.71 -17.03 -32.82
N THR A 326 1.32 -16.15 -33.63
CA THR A 326 2.75 -16.20 -33.97
C THR A 326 3.61 -16.02 -32.70
N LEU A 327 3.31 -15.03 -31.88
CA LEU A 327 4.04 -14.79 -30.63
C LEU A 327 3.92 -16.00 -29.71
N LYS A 328 2.73 -16.58 -29.57
CA LYS A 328 2.47 -17.77 -28.80
C LYS A 328 3.28 -18.97 -29.26
N GLN A 329 3.37 -19.20 -30.56
CA GLN A 329 4.22 -20.26 -31.13
C GLN A 329 5.71 -20.05 -30.84
N GLN A 330 6.21 -18.82 -30.96
CA GLN A 330 7.60 -18.50 -30.60
C GLN A 330 7.88 -18.77 -29.11
N MET A 331 6.96 -18.39 -28.23
CA MET A 331 7.06 -18.67 -26.82
C MET A 331 7.07 -20.17 -26.51
N LEU A 332 6.30 -20.98 -27.25
CA LEU A 332 6.30 -22.43 -27.14
C LEU A 332 7.65 -23.03 -27.54
N ILE A 333 8.26 -22.54 -28.65
CA ILE A 333 9.58 -23.00 -29.12
C ILE A 333 10.65 -22.64 -28.08
N GLU A 334 10.62 -21.42 -27.52
CA GLU A 334 11.55 -21.01 -26.48
C GLU A 334 11.37 -21.81 -25.18
N ALA A 335 10.14 -22.25 -24.91
CA ALA A 335 9.82 -23.08 -23.75
C ALA A 335 10.23 -24.55 -23.91
N ALA A 336 10.21 -25.06 -25.16
CA ALA A 336 10.57 -26.44 -25.51
C ALA A 336 12.08 -26.66 -25.34
N GLY A 337 12.50 -27.06 -24.15
CA GLY A 337 13.90 -27.44 -23.85
C GLY A 337 14.62 -26.53 -22.88
N GLN A 338 13.97 -25.48 -22.36
CA GLN A 338 14.54 -24.61 -21.31
C GLN A 338 13.62 -24.51 -20.08
N GLN A 339 14.22 -24.44 -18.90
CA GLN A 339 13.48 -24.09 -17.68
C GLN A 339 13.11 -22.60 -17.72
N ILE A 340 11.81 -22.30 -17.78
CA ILE A 340 11.31 -20.93 -17.84
C ILE A 340 11.42 -20.30 -16.46
N SER A 341 12.20 -19.23 -16.37
CA SER A 341 12.23 -18.41 -15.14
C SER A 341 10.95 -17.58 -15.04
N ALA A 342 10.53 -17.23 -13.80
CA ALA A 342 9.39 -16.34 -13.58
C ALA A 342 9.56 -14.97 -14.26
N VAL A 343 10.78 -14.50 -14.45
CA VAL A 343 11.11 -13.25 -15.17
C VAL A 343 10.79 -13.38 -16.66
N ASN A 344 11.17 -14.49 -17.28
CA ASN A 344 10.89 -14.74 -18.70
C ASN A 344 9.39 -14.92 -18.95
N ALA A 345 8.68 -15.65 -18.05
CA ALA A 345 7.24 -15.81 -18.12
C ALA A 345 6.50 -14.45 -18.00
N ALA A 346 6.90 -13.62 -17.05
CA ALA A 346 6.31 -12.28 -16.88
C ALA A 346 6.54 -11.38 -18.09
N SER A 347 7.76 -11.41 -18.68
CA SER A 347 8.09 -10.65 -19.89
C SER A 347 7.24 -11.09 -21.08
N SER A 348 7.06 -12.39 -21.24
CA SER A 348 6.27 -12.97 -22.34
C SER A 348 4.78 -12.65 -22.20
N LEU A 349 4.21 -12.80 -21.01
CA LEU A 349 2.83 -12.37 -20.72
C LEU A 349 2.63 -10.89 -20.97
N GLN A 350 3.61 -10.07 -20.59
CA GLN A 350 3.55 -8.63 -20.85
C GLN A 350 3.50 -8.31 -22.35
N LYS A 351 4.26 -9.02 -23.21
CA LYS A 351 4.19 -8.87 -24.67
C LYS A 351 2.80 -9.24 -25.21
N LEU A 352 2.17 -10.32 -24.71
CA LEU A 352 0.80 -10.69 -25.08
C LEU A 352 -0.23 -9.63 -24.67
N LEU A 353 -0.10 -9.06 -23.46
CA LEU A 353 -0.97 -7.98 -23.00
C LEU A 353 -0.76 -6.67 -23.77
N GLN A 354 0.47 -6.36 -24.17
CA GLN A 354 0.78 -5.23 -25.05
C GLN A 354 0.08 -5.39 -26.39
N LEU A 355 0.18 -6.57 -26.99
CA LEU A 355 -0.45 -6.90 -28.26
C LEU A 355 -1.97 -6.77 -28.20
N SER A 356 -2.60 -7.34 -27.17
CA SER A 356 -4.05 -7.19 -26.92
C SER A 356 -4.45 -5.74 -26.65
N GLY A 357 -3.57 -4.96 -26.03
CA GLY A 357 -3.77 -3.54 -25.71
C GLY A 357 -3.56 -2.59 -26.89
N GLY A 358 -3.02 -3.07 -28.04
CA GLY A 358 -2.94 -2.33 -29.30
C GLY A 358 -1.56 -1.91 -29.75
N ALA A 359 -0.48 -2.20 -29.02
CA ALA A 359 0.88 -1.92 -29.48
C ALA A 359 1.90 -2.84 -28.80
N VAL A 360 2.90 -3.29 -29.54
CA VAL A 360 4.03 -4.06 -29.01
C VAL A 360 5.33 -3.30 -29.25
N TYR A 361 6.18 -3.28 -28.23
CA TYR A 361 7.53 -2.75 -28.32
C TYR A 361 8.48 -3.87 -28.79
N SER A 362 9.17 -3.64 -29.91
CA SER A 362 10.23 -4.51 -30.38
C SER A 362 11.49 -4.36 -29.51
N ASP A 363 12.41 -5.32 -29.60
CA ASP A 363 13.72 -5.25 -28.91
C ASP A 363 14.58 -4.05 -29.37
N LYS A 364 14.25 -3.45 -30.53
CA LYS A 364 14.87 -2.22 -31.05
C LYS A 364 14.11 -0.96 -30.64
N HIS A 365 13.23 -1.03 -29.65
CA HIS A 365 12.35 0.06 -29.20
C HIS A 365 11.42 0.63 -30.29
N LEU A 366 11.21 -0.07 -31.39
CA LEU A 366 10.21 0.30 -32.39
C LEU A 366 8.83 -0.12 -31.89
N VAL A 367 7.84 0.75 -32.08
CA VAL A 367 6.45 0.47 -31.75
C VAL A 367 5.76 -0.12 -32.98
N ILE A 368 5.15 -1.28 -32.81
CA ILE A 368 4.28 -1.90 -33.81
C ILE A 368 2.85 -1.67 -33.34
N GLU A 369 2.10 -0.88 -34.12
CA GLU A 369 0.71 -0.51 -33.82
C GLU A 369 -0.26 -1.52 -34.43
N PHE A 370 -1.34 -1.74 -33.70
CA PHE A 370 -2.44 -2.59 -34.13
C PHE A 370 -3.76 -1.81 -34.12
N ASP A 371 -4.71 -2.23 -34.91
CA ASP A 371 -6.04 -1.67 -34.90
C ASP A 371 -6.75 -1.97 -33.56
N VAL A 372 -7.07 -0.93 -32.83
CA VAL A 372 -7.77 -0.96 -31.53
C VAL A 372 -9.19 -0.40 -31.60
N SER A 373 -9.72 -0.20 -32.80
CA SER A 373 -11.07 0.34 -33.01
C SER A 373 -12.15 -0.36 -32.18
N PRO A 374 -12.17 -1.71 -32.04
CA PRO A 374 -13.15 -2.36 -31.17
C PRO A 374 -13.04 -1.95 -29.71
N ARG A 375 -11.81 -1.72 -29.23
CA ARG A 375 -11.55 -1.30 -27.84
C ARG A 375 -11.90 0.16 -27.60
N LEU A 376 -11.66 1.02 -28.59
CA LEU A 376 -12.09 2.42 -28.55
C LEU A 376 -13.62 2.54 -28.58
N ASN A 377 -14.31 1.72 -29.36
CA ASN A 377 -15.77 1.67 -29.39
C ASN A 377 -16.33 1.23 -28.02
N ALA A 378 -15.75 0.18 -27.40
CA ALA A 378 -16.15 -0.24 -26.06
C ALA A 378 -15.91 0.86 -24.99
N LEU A 379 -14.84 1.63 -25.11
CA LEU A 379 -14.61 2.79 -24.26
C LEU A 379 -15.68 3.86 -24.50
N GLN A 380 -16.05 4.14 -25.75
CA GLN A 380 -17.09 5.11 -26.08
C GLN A 380 -18.45 4.69 -25.49
N GLU A 381 -18.82 3.41 -25.60
CA GLU A 381 -20.03 2.86 -25.00
C GLU A 381 -20.06 3.12 -23.48
N VAL A 382 -18.96 2.88 -22.78
CA VAL A 382 -18.87 3.20 -21.34
C VAL A 382 -19.06 4.69 -21.07
N LEU A 383 -18.49 5.56 -21.91
CA LEU A 383 -18.64 7.01 -21.77
C LEU A 383 -20.07 7.48 -22.06
N ASP A 384 -20.79 6.80 -22.95
CA ASP A 384 -22.17 7.11 -23.29
C ASP A 384 -23.16 6.65 -22.20
N GLU A 385 -22.78 5.62 -21.42
CA GLU A 385 -23.56 5.08 -20.30
C GLU A 385 -23.46 5.94 -19.03
N THR A 386 -22.48 6.84 -18.89
CA THR A 386 -22.32 7.70 -17.73
C THR A 386 -22.23 9.16 -18.10
N THR A 387 -22.86 10.02 -17.31
CA THR A 387 -22.69 11.49 -17.40
C THR A 387 -21.57 12.02 -16.51
N ASN A 388 -21.07 11.19 -15.61
CA ASN A 388 -20.04 11.55 -14.64
C ASN A 388 -18.62 11.47 -15.23
N LYS A 389 -17.65 11.86 -14.43
CA LYS A 389 -16.25 11.80 -14.82
C LYS A 389 -15.74 10.35 -14.80
N VAL A 390 -14.82 10.07 -15.72
CA VAL A 390 -14.27 8.74 -15.91
C VAL A 390 -12.74 8.79 -15.81
N VAL A 391 -12.16 7.79 -15.13
CA VAL A 391 -10.70 7.56 -15.10
C VAL A 391 -10.40 6.34 -15.97
N VAL A 392 -9.53 6.51 -16.96
CA VAL A 392 -9.08 5.43 -17.84
C VAL A 392 -7.63 5.08 -17.53
N PHE A 393 -7.40 3.89 -16.99
CA PHE A 393 -6.06 3.38 -16.72
C PHE A 393 -5.49 2.66 -17.94
N VAL A 394 -4.40 3.20 -18.49
CA VAL A 394 -3.72 2.69 -19.68
C VAL A 394 -2.27 2.37 -19.35
N PRO A 395 -1.84 1.09 -19.32
CA PRO A 395 -0.49 0.72 -18.88
C PRO A 395 0.65 1.18 -19.81
N TYR A 396 0.39 1.40 -21.10
CA TYR A 396 1.41 1.60 -22.12
C TYR A 396 1.35 3.01 -22.72
N LEU A 397 2.51 3.68 -22.77
CA LEU A 397 2.61 5.10 -23.18
C LEU A 397 2.03 5.37 -24.57
N HIS A 398 2.38 4.53 -25.55
CA HIS A 398 1.86 4.69 -26.91
C HIS A 398 0.33 4.62 -26.96
N THR A 399 -0.25 3.67 -26.24
CA THR A 399 -1.70 3.50 -26.17
C THR A 399 -2.39 4.68 -25.46
N ILE A 400 -1.73 5.34 -24.51
CA ILE A 400 -2.22 6.57 -23.89
C ILE A 400 -2.47 7.65 -24.96
N ASP A 401 -1.51 7.84 -25.87
CA ASP A 401 -1.61 8.82 -26.95
C ASP A 401 -2.76 8.46 -27.93
N VAL A 402 -2.93 7.19 -28.24
CA VAL A 402 -4.03 6.71 -29.10
C VAL A 402 -5.39 7.02 -28.46
N VAL A 403 -5.55 6.66 -27.16
CA VAL A 403 -6.79 6.90 -26.41
C VAL A 403 -7.10 8.41 -26.30
N SER A 404 -6.10 9.22 -25.93
CA SER A 404 -6.28 10.66 -25.77
C SER A 404 -6.64 11.34 -27.08
N LYS A 405 -5.98 11.00 -28.21
CA LYS A 405 -6.30 11.51 -29.53
C LYS A 405 -7.71 11.13 -29.96
N TYR A 406 -8.11 9.88 -29.71
CA TYR A 406 -9.48 9.43 -30.00
C TYR A 406 -10.51 10.23 -29.24
N LEU A 407 -10.36 10.38 -27.92
CA LEU A 407 -11.27 11.16 -27.09
C LEU A 407 -11.41 12.61 -27.58
N THR A 408 -10.28 13.24 -27.91
CA THR A 408 -10.27 14.60 -28.47
C THR A 408 -11.03 14.68 -29.79
N LYS A 409 -10.86 13.68 -30.68
CA LYS A 409 -11.58 13.58 -31.94
C LYS A 409 -13.09 13.41 -31.75
N GLN A 410 -13.51 12.71 -30.69
CA GLN A 410 -14.92 12.54 -30.33
C GLN A 410 -15.50 13.75 -29.57
N GLY A 411 -14.72 14.82 -29.37
CA GLY A 411 -15.15 16.01 -28.61
C GLY A 411 -15.22 15.79 -27.10
N VAL A 412 -14.61 14.72 -26.58
CA VAL A 412 -14.56 14.44 -25.14
C VAL A 412 -13.34 15.12 -24.53
N SER A 413 -13.58 16.04 -23.60
CA SER A 413 -12.49 16.73 -22.90
C SER A 413 -11.69 15.74 -22.04
N ASN A 414 -10.37 15.69 -22.27
CA ASN A 414 -9.50 14.77 -21.57
C ASN A 414 -8.13 15.36 -21.26
N GLU A 415 -7.51 14.90 -20.19
CA GLU A 415 -6.11 15.18 -19.84
C GLU A 415 -5.36 13.88 -19.50
N VAL A 416 -4.02 13.93 -19.61
CA VAL A 416 -3.15 12.77 -19.45
C VAL A 416 -2.23 12.94 -18.24
N ILE A 417 -2.13 11.89 -17.42
CA ILE A 417 -1.12 11.77 -16.36
C ILE A 417 -0.22 10.56 -16.62
N GLN A 418 1.03 10.82 -16.95
CA GLN A 418 2.07 9.81 -17.18
C GLN A 418 3.40 10.22 -16.54
N GLY A 419 4.41 9.34 -16.60
CA GLY A 419 5.69 9.55 -15.93
C GLY A 419 6.42 10.85 -16.27
N SER A 420 6.24 11.40 -17.49
CA SER A 420 6.85 12.66 -17.94
C SER A 420 6.18 13.92 -17.37
N VAL A 421 4.97 13.81 -16.80
CA VAL A 421 4.26 14.96 -16.22
C VAL A 421 4.89 15.35 -14.88
N SER A 422 5.31 16.60 -14.75
CA SER A 422 5.91 17.13 -13.52
C SER A 422 4.94 17.05 -12.32
N ALA A 423 5.47 17.09 -11.12
CA ALA A 423 4.65 17.05 -9.90
C ALA A 423 3.65 18.22 -9.83
N THR A 424 4.08 19.43 -10.21
CA THR A 424 3.22 20.63 -10.29
C THR A 424 2.17 20.51 -11.37
N GLY A 425 2.53 20.03 -12.55
CA GLY A 425 1.59 19.77 -13.65
C GLY A 425 0.54 18.74 -13.25
N ARG A 426 0.95 17.65 -12.61
CA ARG A 426 0.04 16.62 -12.10
C ARG A 426 -0.94 17.17 -11.07
N ALA A 427 -0.46 17.98 -10.11
CA ALA A 427 -1.32 18.60 -9.11
C ALA A 427 -2.35 19.55 -9.74
N ALA A 428 -1.95 20.32 -10.77
CA ALA A 428 -2.85 21.21 -11.50
C ALA A 428 -3.94 20.42 -12.27
N ILE A 429 -3.57 19.34 -12.97
CA ILE A 429 -4.51 18.45 -13.67
C ILE A 429 -5.53 17.86 -12.69
N ILE A 430 -5.06 17.31 -11.57
CA ILE A 430 -5.93 16.71 -10.57
C ILE A 430 -6.90 17.74 -9.97
N ASN A 431 -6.41 18.96 -9.69
CA ASN A 431 -7.26 20.02 -9.16
C ASN A 431 -8.36 20.43 -10.14
N ARG A 432 -8.05 20.58 -11.45
CA ARG A 432 -9.06 20.81 -12.49
C ARG A 432 -10.05 19.66 -12.55
N PHE A 433 -9.58 18.42 -12.63
CA PHE A 433 -10.44 17.24 -12.65
C PHE A 433 -11.40 17.17 -11.46
N GLN A 434 -10.94 17.54 -10.27
CA GLN A 434 -11.76 17.49 -9.05
C GLN A 434 -12.76 18.64 -8.90
N LYS A 435 -12.46 19.83 -9.46
CA LYS A 435 -13.21 21.05 -9.14
C LYS A 435 -13.92 21.69 -10.33
N SER A 436 -13.52 21.40 -11.55
CA SER A 436 -14.10 21.97 -12.78
C SER A 436 -14.90 20.91 -13.52
N GLU A 437 -15.77 21.31 -14.45
CA GLU A 437 -16.48 20.38 -15.32
C GLU A 437 -15.51 19.62 -16.24
N ASP A 438 -14.54 20.35 -16.82
CA ASP A 438 -13.46 19.78 -17.63
C ASP A 438 -12.17 19.57 -16.81
N PRO A 439 -11.39 18.54 -17.13
CA PRO A 439 -11.65 17.46 -18.09
C PRO A 439 -12.70 16.46 -17.59
N ARG A 440 -13.49 15.91 -18.52
CA ARG A 440 -14.44 14.80 -18.23
C ARG A 440 -13.71 13.47 -18.05
N VAL A 441 -12.67 13.23 -18.85
CA VAL A 441 -11.89 11.97 -18.80
C VAL A 441 -10.46 12.26 -18.39
N LEU A 442 -9.95 11.42 -17.46
CA LEU A 442 -8.55 11.43 -17.08
C LEU A 442 -7.89 10.13 -17.52
N VAL A 443 -6.96 10.21 -18.48
CA VAL A 443 -6.18 9.06 -18.95
C VAL A 443 -4.90 8.96 -18.14
N ILE A 444 -4.72 7.87 -17.42
CA ILE A 444 -3.64 7.74 -16.44
C ILE A 444 -2.81 6.49 -16.69
N GLN A 445 -1.49 6.63 -16.70
CA GLN A 445 -0.59 5.51 -16.56
C GLN A 445 -0.69 4.96 -15.11
N PRO A 446 -1.02 3.67 -14.89
CA PRO A 446 -1.27 3.11 -13.55
C PRO A 446 -0.14 3.38 -12.55
N GLN A 447 1.13 3.29 -12.96
CA GLN A 447 2.29 3.59 -12.12
C GLN A 447 2.33 5.06 -11.66
N SER A 448 1.78 5.98 -12.48
CA SER A 448 1.69 7.41 -12.14
C SER A 448 0.55 7.72 -11.16
N ALA A 449 -0.43 6.81 -11.03
CA ALA A 449 -1.54 6.91 -10.09
C ALA A 449 -1.29 6.17 -8.78
N SER A 450 -0.23 5.38 -8.68
CA SER A 450 0.02 4.48 -7.55
C SER A 450 0.12 5.19 -6.20
N HIS A 451 0.37 6.50 -6.14
CA HIS A 451 0.63 7.19 -4.88
C HIS A 451 -0.17 8.50 -4.73
N GLY A 452 -0.93 8.59 -3.64
CA GLY A 452 -1.37 9.83 -2.99
C GLY A 452 -2.38 10.75 -3.71
N ILE A 453 -2.93 10.37 -4.88
CA ILE A 453 -3.94 11.19 -5.57
C ILE A 453 -5.37 10.82 -5.16
N THR A 454 -6.26 11.80 -5.17
CA THR A 454 -7.70 11.63 -4.93
C THR A 454 -8.46 11.98 -6.19
N LEU A 455 -9.34 11.09 -6.65
CA LEU A 455 -10.11 11.23 -7.89
C LEU A 455 -11.61 10.98 -7.67
N THR A 456 -12.14 11.39 -6.52
CA THR A 456 -13.54 11.17 -6.12
C THR A 456 -14.58 11.94 -6.94
N ALA A 457 -14.15 12.84 -7.82
CA ALA A 457 -15.03 13.43 -8.83
C ALA A 457 -15.47 12.41 -9.89
N ALA A 458 -14.70 11.33 -10.07
CA ALA A 458 -15.09 10.20 -10.91
C ALA A 458 -15.77 9.12 -10.07
N ASP A 459 -16.72 8.43 -10.66
CA ASP A 459 -17.33 7.22 -10.12
C ASP A 459 -17.07 5.99 -10.99
N THR A 460 -16.50 6.18 -12.17
CA THR A 460 -16.22 5.12 -13.12
C THR A 460 -14.73 5.02 -13.43
N ILE A 461 -14.20 3.81 -13.30
CA ILE A 461 -12.84 3.45 -13.74
C ILE A 461 -12.94 2.50 -14.93
N VAL A 462 -12.15 2.74 -15.97
CA VAL A 462 -11.94 1.81 -17.07
C VAL A 462 -10.50 1.33 -17.07
N PHE A 463 -10.27 0.04 -16.93
CA PHE A 463 -8.97 -0.55 -17.21
C PHE A 463 -8.91 -0.94 -18.69
N TRP A 464 -8.10 -0.21 -19.46
CA TRP A 464 -7.88 -0.46 -20.89
C TRP A 464 -7.30 -1.85 -21.15
N SER A 465 -6.37 -2.27 -20.32
CA SER A 465 -5.86 -3.63 -20.21
C SER A 465 -5.39 -3.91 -18.78
N PRO A 466 -5.25 -5.18 -18.36
CA PRO A 466 -4.88 -5.49 -16.99
C PRO A 466 -3.47 -5.00 -16.64
N VAL A 467 -3.30 -4.61 -15.40
CA VAL A 467 -1.99 -4.33 -14.80
C VAL A 467 -1.36 -5.62 -14.27
N MET A 468 -0.02 -5.66 -14.19
CA MET A 468 0.72 -6.86 -13.76
C MET A 468 0.77 -7.07 -12.23
N SER A 469 0.30 -6.10 -11.45
CA SER A 469 0.42 -6.10 -9.99
C SER A 469 -0.94 -5.89 -9.33
N VAL A 470 -1.31 -6.79 -8.40
CA VAL A 470 -2.50 -6.66 -7.55
C VAL A 470 -2.42 -5.37 -6.72
N GLU A 471 -1.24 -5.01 -6.23
CA GLU A 471 -1.02 -3.78 -5.48
C GLU A 471 -1.36 -2.55 -6.32
N THR A 472 -0.82 -2.47 -7.56
CA THR A 472 -1.13 -1.37 -8.48
C THR A 472 -2.63 -1.32 -8.81
N TYR A 473 -3.25 -2.47 -9.04
CA TYR A 473 -4.69 -2.56 -9.31
C TYR A 473 -5.54 -2.00 -8.18
N LEU A 474 -5.28 -2.45 -6.95
CA LEU A 474 -5.99 -1.97 -5.75
C LEU A 474 -5.71 -0.48 -5.47
N GLN A 475 -4.50 -0.02 -5.73
CA GLN A 475 -4.15 1.39 -5.61
C GLN A 475 -4.92 2.24 -6.63
N CYS A 476 -5.07 1.79 -7.87
CA CYS A 476 -5.88 2.48 -8.89
C CYS A 476 -7.34 2.61 -8.45
N ILE A 477 -7.97 1.53 -8.00
CA ILE A 477 -9.36 1.54 -7.52
C ILE A 477 -9.49 2.46 -6.30
N GLY A 478 -8.55 2.41 -5.37
CA GLY A 478 -8.51 3.26 -4.18
C GLY A 478 -8.37 4.77 -4.48
N ARG A 479 -8.28 5.19 -5.75
CA ARG A 479 -8.29 6.63 -6.13
C ARG A 479 -9.71 7.20 -6.14
N ILE A 480 -10.73 6.39 -6.46
CA ILE A 480 -12.14 6.77 -6.39
C ILE A 480 -12.84 6.19 -5.16
N GLU A 481 -12.49 4.97 -4.73
CA GLU A 481 -13.06 4.26 -3.59
C GLU A 481 -12.43 4.76 -2.26
N ARG A 482 -12.84 5.94 -1.83
CA ARG A 482 -12.31 6.59 -0.61
C ARG A 482 -13.28 7.63 -0.06
N VAL A 483 -12.98 8.11 1.15
CA VAL A 483 -13.76 9.18 1.80
C VAL A 483 -13.95 10.38 0.87
N GLY A 484 -15.20 10.83 0.76
CA GLY A 484 -15.61 11.91 -0.15
C GLY A 484 -16.27 11.42 -1.44
N GLN A 485 -16.28 10.12 -1.72
CA GLN A 485 -17.08 9.54 -2.79
C GLN A 485 -18.57 9.54 -2.41
N LYS A 486 -19.41 10.05 -3.31
CA LYS A 486 -20.85 10.19 -3.08
C LYS A 486 -21.71 9.27 -3.97
N ASN A 487 -21.13 8.79 -5.07
CA ASN A 487 -21.82 8.01 -6.09
C ASN A 487 -21.43 6.53 -5.97
N ALA A 488 -22.35 5.64 -6.35
CA ALA A 488 -22.02 4.25 -6.61
C ALA A 488 -20.91 4.16 -7.67
N MET A 489 -19.95 3.27 -7.45
CA MET A 489 -18.76 3.20 -8.28
C MET A 489 -18.78 1.99 -9.21
N THR A 490 -18.22 2.16 -10.40
CA THR A 490 -18.10 1.09 -11.38
C THR A 490 -16.65 0.94 -11.85
N VAL A 491 -16.14 -0.29 -11.79
CA VAL A 491 -14.86 -0.68 -12.37
C VAL A 491 -15.11 -1.52 -13.61
N VAL A 492 -14.74 -1.01 -14.77
CA VAL A 492 -14.94 -1.66 -16.07
C VAL A 492 -13.61 -2.27 -16.54
N HIS A 493 -13.62 -3.55 -16.87
CA HIS A 493 -12.51 -4.27 -17.45
C HIS A 493 -12.74 -4.46 -18.95
N LEU A 494 -11.88 -3.89 -19.80
CA LEU A 494 -11.86 -4.21 -21.22
C LEU A 494 -10.98 -5.45 -21.42
N GLN A 495 -11.52 -6.49 -22.03
CA GLN A 495 -10.80 -7.75 -22.25
C GLN A 495 -11.18 -8.36 -23.60
N GLY A 496 -10.23 -8.94 -24.30
CA GLY A 496 -10.43 -9.56 -25.61
C GLY A 496 -9.64 -10.86 -25.79
N SER A 497 -8.65 -11.10 -24.93
CA SER A 497 -7.82 -12.30 -24.95
C SER A 497 -7.95 -13.13 -23.68
N ASP A 498 -7.61 -14.43 -23.78
CA ASP A 498 -7.65 -15.31 -22.61
C ASP A 498 -6.66 -14.89 -21.53
N VAL A 499 -5.50 -14.37 -21.93
CA VAL A 499 -4.52 -13.84 -20.97
C VAL A 499 -5.09 -12.65 -20.18
N GLU A 500 -5.85 -11.76 -20.80
CA GLU A 500 -6.51 -10.66 -20.10
C GLU A 500 -7.58 -11.14 -19.12
N ARG A 501 -8.42 -12.10 -19.52
CA ARG A 501 -9.44 -12.71 -18.65
C ARG A 501 -8.82 -13.36 -17.41
N LYS A 502 -7.77 -14.15 -17.60
CA LYS A 502 -7.04 -14.81 -16.52
C LYS A 502 -6.38 -13.78 -15.60
N MET A 503 -5.76 -12.72 -16.16
CA MET A 503 -5.16 -11.65 -15.37
C MET A 503 -6.19 -10.90 -14.53
N TYR A 504 -7.34 -10.51 -15.07
CA TYR A 504 -8.38 -9.86 -14.27
C TYR A 504 -8.95 -10.78 -13.19
N SER A 505 -9.12 -12.07 -13.45
CA SER A 505 -9.52 -13.05 -12.44
C SER A 505 -8.51 -13.13 -11.28
N MET A 506 -7.24 -13.06 -11.60
CA MET A 506 -6.18 -12.97 -10.61
C MET A 506 -6.25 -11.66 -9.82
N LEU A 507 -6.34 -10.52 -10.47
CA LEU A 507 -6.37 -9.21 -9.85
C LEU A 507 -7.56 -9.03 -8.89
N GLN A 508 -8.70 -9.67 -9.20
CA GLN A 508 -9.88 -9.67 -8.36
C GLN A 508 -9.81 -10.65 -7.17
N GLY A 509 -8.69 -11.32 -6.95
CA GLY A 509 -8.49 -12.26 -5.84
C GLY A 509 -9.21 -13.61 -6.00
N LYS A 510 -9.74 -13.91 -7.19
CA LYS A 510 -10.42 -15.18 -7.49
C LYS A 510 -9.47 -16.37 -7.61
N VAL A 511 -8.18 -16.12 -7.60
CA VAL A 511 -7.10 -17.13 -7.72
C VAL A 511 -5.86 -16.68 -6.92
N ASP A 512 -5.06 -17.53 -6.24
CA ASP A 512 -3.87 -17.18 -5.40
C ASP A 512 -2.62 -16.68 -6.15
N SER A 513 -1.87 -15.68 -5.70
CA SER A 513 -1.13 -14.73 -6.53
C SER A 513 0.32 -15.03 -6.97
N HIS A 514 1.06 -15.94 -6.37
CA HIS A 514 2.49 -16.05 -6.71
C HIS A 514 2.86 -17.15 -7.73
N GLN A 515 2.16 -18.26 -7.68
CA GLN A 515 2.32 -19.38 -8.63
C GLN A 515 1.84 -19.00 -10.04
N LYS A 516 1.04 -17.99 -10.14
CA LYS A 516 0.11 -17.67 -11.23
C LYS A 516 0.70 -17.06 -12.46
N ILE A 517 1.74 -16.24 -12.37
CA ILE A 517 2.37 -15.68 -13.59
C ILE A 517 3.00 -16.81 -14.39
N VAL A 518 3.65 -17.77 -13.72
CA VAL A 518 4.22 -18.96 -14.38
C VAL A 518 3.11 -19.91 -14.81
N ASP A 519 2.12 -20.16 -13.93
CA ASP A 519 1.00 -21.04 -14.26
C ASP A 519 0.10 -20.45 -15.35
N LEU A 520 -0.16 -19.14 -15.33
CA LEU A 520 -0.83 -18.43 -16.42
C LEU A 520 -0.07 -18.53 -17.74
N TYR A 521 1.25 -18.36 -17.67
CA TYR A 521 2.11 -18.54 -18.84
C TYR A 521 2.02 -19.98 -19.37
N MET A 522 2.14 -20.99 -18.52
CA MET A 522 2.03 -22.38 -18.91
C MET A 522 0.63 -22.73 -19.46
N GLN A 523 -0.44 -22.31 -18.79
CA GLN A 523 -1.81 -22.48 -19.26
C GLN A 523 -2.09 -21.77 -20.59
N GLU A 524 -1.43 -20.63 -20.82
CA GLU A 524 -1.56 -19.91 -22.10
C GLU A 524 -0.82 -20.62 -23.22
N LEU A 525 0.25 -21.36 -22.93
CA LEU A 525 0.95 -22.18 -23.90
C LEU A 525 0.20 -23.47 -24.25
N GLU A 526 -0.54 -24.05 -23.30
CA GLU A 526 -1.31 -25.29 -23.48
C GLU A 526 -2.66 -25.08 -24.18
N ALA A 527 -3.24 -23.86 -24.12
CA ALA A 527 -4.49 -23.49 -24.77
C ALA A 527 -4.31 -23.05 -26.24
#